data_891ef42e7fae47d1b5cdda61168c2892
#
_entry.id   891ef42e7fae47d1b5cdda61168c2892
#
_cell.length_a   1.000
_cell.length_b   1.000
_cell.length_c   1.000
_cell.angle_alpha   90.00
_cell.angle_beta   90.00
_cell.angle_gamma   90.00
#
_symmetry.space_group_name_H-M   'P 1'
#
loop_
_entity.id
_entity.type
_entity.pdbx_description
1 polymer ?
#
loop_
_entity_poly.entity_id
_entity_poly.type
_entity_poly.pdbx_seq_one_letter_code
_entity_poly.pdbx_strand_id
1 'polypeptide(L)'
;MVLALLALVATKFVAILSPILQAWAVDDLAESGVPEFALGAIGLTVAYGMARIATNGFQQIRDALFAKVAQRALRRLALETFEHIHRLSMRYHITRKTGGLSRIIERGVKGVEFLLRYLVFSTGPLVLELVLIGAAIFWKLQDWRYVGIILATIAVYVWFTFAITEWRVKLRRKMNEQDTDANQKAIDSLLNFETVKYFGAAGREAARYDEAMAGYEAAALKTSYSLAFLNFGQAVLITAGLVAVMLLAAIGVQAGELTVGDFVLVNAYMIQITMPLNFLGTVYREIRQALVDMRQMFDLLDEPPEVQDSRNASQLRIAKGRVQFEAVSFSYDSERPILEDVSIDIP
;
A
#
# COMPACT_ATOMS: atom_id res chain seq x y z
N MET A 1 -19.95 3.08 -5.52
CA MET A 1 -19.31 3.21 -4.20
C MET A 1 -20.16 2.59 -3.10
N VAL A 2 -21.42 3.01 -2.89
CA VAL A 2 -22.30 2.48 -1.83
C VAL A 2 -22.43 0.96 -1.86
N LEU A 3 -22.71 0.35 -3.03
CA LEU A 3 -22.80 -1.11 -3.17
C LEU A 3 -21.48 -1.84 -2.80
N ALA A 4 -20.32 -1.26 -3.11
CA ALA A 4 -19.03 -1.85 -2.72
C ALA A 4 -18.81 -1.79 -1.21
N LEU A 5 -19.24 -0.70 -0.54
CA LEU A 5 -19.21 -0.59 0.92
C LEU A 5 -20.21 -1.54 1.59
N LEU A 6 -21.39 -1.72 1.04
CA LEU A 6 -22.36 -2.71 1.53
C LEU A 6 -21.81 -4.12 1.40
N ALA A 7 -21.19 -4.47 0.27
CA ALA A 7 -20.55 -5.77 0.07
C ALA A 7 -19.38 -5.97 1.05
N LEU A 8 -18.60 -4.91 1.37
CA LEU A 8 -17.55 -4.96 2.36
C LEU A 8 -18.10 -5.28 3.76
N VAL A 9 -19.13 -4.55 4.18
CA VAL A 9 -19.77 -4.78 5.48
C VAL A 9 -20.35 -6.20 5.54
N ALA A 10 -21.07 -6.64 4.51
CA ALA A 10 -21.60 -8.00 4.42
C ALA A 10 -20.48 -9.05 4.51
N THR A 11 -19.36 -8.85 3.79
CA THR A 11 -18.18 -9.72 3.88
C THR A 11 -17.69 -9.87 5.32
N LYS A 12 -17.60 -8.76 6.08
CA LYS A 12 -17.09 -8.79 7.45
C LYS A 12 -18.07 -9.44 8.43
N PHE A 13 -19.35 -9.19 8.29
CA PHE A 13 -20.37 -9.87 9.10
C PHE A 13 -20.38 -11.39 8.87
N VAL A 14 -20.33 -11.83 7.60
CA VAL A 14 -20.31 -13.26 7.28
C VAL A 14 -18.99 -13.90 7.71
N ALA A 15 -17.87 -13.18 7.60
CA ALA A 15 -16.57 -13.67 8.07
C ALA A 15 -16.54 -13.93 9.58
N ILE A 16 -17.25 -13.11 10.38
CA ILE A 16 -17.36 -13.29 11.84
C ILE A 16 -18.33 -14.41 12.20
N LEU A 17 -19.38 -14.59 11.42
CA LEU A 17 -20.33 -15.67 11.65
C LEU A 17 -19.68 -17.05 11.43
N SER A 18 -18.69 -17.15 10.56
CA SER A 18 -18.05 -18.42 10.19
C SER A 18 -17.42 -19.15 11.41
N PRO A 19 -16.56 -18.55 12.25
CA PRO A 19 -16.06 -19.22 13.45
C PRO A 19 -17.15 -19.56 14.47
N ILE A 20 -18.22 -18.76 14.57
CA ILE A 20 -19.35 -19.05 15.46
C ILE A 20 -20.09 -20.32 15.03
N LEU A 21 -20.35 -20.47 13.73
CA LEU A 21 -20.96 -21.68 13.17
C LEU A 21 -20.08 -22.91 13.42
N GLN A 22 -18.76 -22.75 13.27
CA GLN A 22 -17.80 -23.82 13.58
C GLN A 22 -17.83 -24.21 15.06
N ALA A 23 -17.87 -23.24 15.96
CA ALA A 23 -17.95 -23.48 17.41
C ALA A 23 -19.22 -24.25 17.78
N TRP A 24 -20.38 -23.82 17.26
CA TRP A 24 -21.65 -24.53 17.48
C TRP A 24 -21.65 -25.95 16.92
N ALA A 25 -21.03 -26.18 15.77
CA ALA A 25 -20.89 -27.52 15.21
C ALA A 25 -20.03 -28.44 16.12
N VAL A 26 -18.98 -27.88 16.73
CA VAL A 26 -18.12 -28.62 17.67
C VAL A 26 -18.86 -28.90 18.97
N ASP A 27 -19.61 -27.93 19.50
CA ASP A 27 -20.41 -28.14 20.73
C ASP A 27 -21.47 -29.20 20.52
N ASP A 28 -22.20 -29.17 19.41
CA ASP A 28 -23.22 -30.19 19.07
C ASP A 28 -22.61 -31.60 18.98
N LEU A 29 -21.39 -31.73 18.42
CA LEU A 29 -20.67 -33.00 18.39
C LEU A 29 -20.16 -33.44 19.77
N ALA A 30 -19.80 -32.50 20.63
CA ALA A 30 -19.28 -32.80 21.96
C ALA A 30 -20.40 -33.22 22.96
N GLU A 31 -21.59 -32.62 22.81
CA GLU A 31 -22.75 -32.93 23.67
C GLU A 31 -23.49 -34.21 23.22
N SER A 32 -23.55 -34.44 21.94
CA SER A 32 -24.40 -35.47 21.35
C SER A 32 -23.83 -36.88 21.39
N GLY A 33 -22.84 -37.24 22.14
CA GLY A 33 -22.28 -38.60 22.37
C GLY A 33 -22.92 -39.84 21.69
N VAL A 34 -23.93 -39.66 20.79
CA VAL A 34 -24.72 -40.67 20.09
C VAL A 34 -25.09 -40.17 18.67
N PRO A 35 -25.08 -41.05 17.67
CA PRO A 35 -25.23 -40.74 16.24
C PRO A 35 -26.57 -40.18 15.75
N GLU A 36 -27.59 -40.06 16.57
CA GLU A 36 -28.95 -39.68 16.15
C GLU A 36 -29.12 -38.19 15.73
N PHE A 37 -28.16 -37.30 16.05
CA PHE A 37 -28.23 -35.88 15.74
C PHE A 37 -27.11 -35.33 14.87
N ALA A 38 -26.48 -36.14 14.04
CA ALA A 38 -25.54 -35.72 13.00
C ALA A 38 -26.11 -34.65 12.05
N LEU A 39 -27.42 -34.47 11.98
CA LEU A 39 -28.07 -33.47 11.13
C LEU A 39 -27.79 -32.02 11.61
N GLY A 40 -27.68 -31.77 12.93
CA GLY A 40 -27.35 -30.47 13.51
C GLY A 40 -25.91 -30.07 13.16
N ALA A 41 -24.93 -30.88 13.56
CA ALA A 41 -23.52 -30.65 13.28
C ALA A 41 -23.18 -30.66 11.81
N ILE A 42 -23.79 -31.56 11.00
CA ILE A 42 -23.65 -31.57 9.56
C ILE A 42 -24.21 -30.29 8.93
N GLY A 43 -25.42 -29.88 9.35
CA GLY A 43 -26.04 -28.63 8.88
C GLY A 43 -25.21 -27.40 9.22
N LEU A 44 -24.66 -27.30 10.43
CA LEU A 44 -23.77 -26.23 10.88
C LEU A 44 -22.44 -26.23 10.12
N THR A 45 -21.88 -27.42 9.83
CA THR A 45 -20.66 -27.57 9.03
C THR A 45 -20.90 -27.11 7.58
N VAL A 46 -22.02 -27.46 6.99
CA VAL A 46 -22.41 -27.00 5.65
C VAL A 46 -22.62 -25.48 5.67
N ALA A 47 -23.32 -24.95 6.68
CA ALA A 47 -23.52 -23.51 6.85
C ALA A 47 -22.20 -22.75 7.01
N TYR A 48 -21.23 -23.30 7.76
CA TYR A 48 -19.87 -22.78 7.85
C TYR A 48 -19.18 -22.73 6.48
N GLY A 49 -19.25 -23.83 5.71
CA GLY A 49 -18.70 -23.88 4.36
C GLY A 49 -19.33 -22.84 3.43
N MET A 50 -20.66 -22.71 3.48
CA MET A 50 -21.40 -21.69 2.72
C MET A 50 -21.02 -20.27 3.15
N ALA A 51 -20.86 -20.01 4.43
CA ALA A 51 -20.42 -18.72 4.95
C ALA A 51 -19.01 -18.36 4.43
N ARG A 52 -18.08 -19.33 4.38
CA ARG A 52 -16.75 -19.13 3.79
C ARG A 52 -16.80 -18.83 2.30
N ILE A 53 -17.61 -19.55 1.54
CA ILE A 53 -17.82 -19.28 0.12
C ILE A 53 -18.45 -17.90 -0.08
N ALA A 54 -19.46 -17.56 0.70
CA ALA A 54 -20.13 -16.25 0.66
C ALA A 54 -19.17 -15.11 1.02
N THR A 55 -18.29 -15.28 2.02
CA THR A 55 -17.26 -14.31 2.38
C THR A 55 -16.35 -14.02 1.18
N ASN A 56 -15.84 -15.07 0.52
CA ASN A 56 -15.01 -14.92 -0.68
C ASN A 56 -15.80 -14.31 -1.84
N GLY A 57 -17.04 -14.73 -2.05
CA GLY A 57 -17.92 -14.21 -3.10
C GLY A 57 -18.19 -12.71 -2.93
N PHE A 58 -18.59 -12.28 -1.75
CA PHE A 58 -18.79 -10.85 -1.44
C PHE A 58 -17.51 -10.04 -1.58
N GLN A 59 -16.35 -10.62 -1.22
CA GLN A 59 -15.06 -9.99 -1.42
C GLN A 59 -14.78 -9.76 -2.92
N GLN A 60 -14.99 -10.75 -3.79
CA GLN A 60 -14.79 -10.61 -5.22
C GLN A 60 -15.77 -9.62 -5.85
N ILE A 61 -17.05 -9.66 -5.44
CA ILE A 61 -18.07 -8.69 -5.87
C ILE A 61 -17.65 -7.26 -5.47
N ARG A 62 -17.24 -7.05 -4.23
CA ARG A 62 -16.73 -5.77 -3.74
C ARG A 62 -15.59 -5.27 -4.61
N ASP A 63 -14.57 -6.13 -4.86
CA ASP A 63 -13.37 -5.76 -5.61
C ASP A 63 -13.71 -5.41 -7.07
N ALA A 64 -14.60 -6.17 -7.71
CA ALA A 64 -15.08 -5.89 -9.07
C ALA A 64 -15.87 -4.57 -9.16
N LEU A 65 -16.77 -4.33 -8.21
CA LEU A 65 -17.55 -3.08 -8.15
C LEU A 65 -16.66 -1.86 -7.94
N PHE A 66 -15.65 -1.99 -7.09
CA PHE A 66 -14.74 -0.89 -6.82
C PHE A 66 -13.75 -0.65 -7.97
N ALA A 67 -13.27 -1.68 -8.62
CA ALA A 67 -12.33 -1.54 -9.74
C ALA A 67 -12.84 -0.54 -10.79
N LYS A 68 -14.15 -0.61 -11.12
CA LYS A 68 -14.78 0.33 -12.06
C LYS A 68 -14.75 1.79 -11.56
N VAL A 69 -14.97 2.00 -10.26
CA VAL A 69 -14.98 3.34 -9.64
C VAL A 69 -13.55 3.88 -9.57
N ALA A 70 -12.60 3.04 -9.11
CA ALA A 70 -11.19 3.40 -9.01
C ALA A 70 -10.62 3.79 -10.37
N GLN A 71 -10.80 2.94 -11.39
CA GLN A 71 -10.26 3.20 -12.73
C GLN A 71 -10.83 4.47 -13.37
N ARG A 72 -12.11 4.78 -13.12
CA ARG A 72 -12.70 6.05 -13.58
C ARG A 72 -12.10 7.27 -12.87
N ALA A 73 -11.89 7.17 -11.55
CA ALA A 73 -11.26 8.26 -10.78
C ALA A 73 -9.82 8.49 -11.22
N LEU A 74 -9.04 7.42 -11.40
CA LEU A 74 -7.65 7.48 -11.87
C LEU A 74 -7.53 8.06 -13.28
N ARG A 75 -8.42 7.62 -14.19
CA ARG A 75 -8.48 8.17 -15.54
C ARG A 75 -8.77 9.67 -15.53
N ARG A 76 -9.72 10.12 -14.70
CA ARG A 76 -10.06 11.54 -14.59
C ARG A 76 -8.90 12.34 -14.02
N LEU A 77 -8.24 11.85 -12.97
CA LEU A 77 -7.08 12.49 -12.38
C LEU A 77 -5.93 12.60 -13.37
N ALA A 78 -5.63 11.50 -14.09
CA ALA A 78 -4.58 11.50 -15.12
C ALA A 78 -4.87 12.52 -16.22
N LEU A 79 -6.12 12.59 -16.68
CA LEU A 79 -6.54 13.56 -17.71
C LEU A 79 -6.41 15.00 -17.19
N GLU A 80 -6.89 15.28 -15.99
CA GLU A 80 -6.83 16.61 -15.37
C GLU A 80 -5.38 17.09 -15.21
N THR A 81 -4.50 16.20 -14.75
CA THR A 81 -3.06 16.49 -14.62
C THR A 81 -2.43 16.72 -15.99
N PHE A 82 -2.78 15.92 -17.00
CA PHE A 82 -2.28 16.05 -18.35
C PHE A 82 -2.72 17.38 -18.98
N GLU A 83 -4.00 17.74 -18.87
CA GLU A 83 -4.54 19.03 -19.36
C GLU A 83 -3.90 20.21 -18.64
N HIS A 84 -3.66 20.09 -17.33
CA HIS A 84 -3.00 21.12 -16.55
C HIS A 84 -1.57 21.38 -17.04
N ILE A 85 -0.78 20.33 -17.26
CA ILE A 85 0.59 20.45 -17.79
C ILE A 85 0.59 21.21 -19.10
N HIS A 86 -0.37 20.95 -20.00
CA HIS A 86 -0.44 21.64 -21.30
C HIS A 86 -0.85 23.12 -21.18
N ARG A 87 -1.41 23.52 -20.06
CA ARG A 87 -1.72 24.93 -19.75
C ARG A 87 -0.56 25.69 -19.11
N LEU A 88 0.50 24.97 -18.68
CA LEU A 88 1.69 25.62 -18.11
C LEU A 88 2.50 26.32 -19.21
N SER A 89 3.30 27.31 -18.80
CA SER A 89 4.07 28.15 -19.72
C SER A 89 5.15 27.38 -20.49
N MET A 90 5.53 27.90 -21.64
CA MET A 90 6.66 27.39 -22.44
C MET A 90 7.95 27.34 -21.60
N ARG A 91 8.18 28.34 -20.76
CA ARG A 91 9.32 28.40 -19.83
C ARG A 91 9.37 27.19 -18.92
N TYR A 92 8.23 26.77 -18.37
CA TYR A 92 8.13 25.57 -17.55
C TYR A 92 8.57 24.30 -18.30
N HIS A 93 8.17 24.17 -19.55
CA HIS A 93 8.54 23.04 -20.41
C HIS A 93 10.01 23.04 -20.84
N ILE A 94 10.59 24.20 -21.08
CA ILE A 94 12.01 24.33 -21.48
C ILE A 94 12.93 24.00 -20.29
N THR A 95 12.57 24.44 -19.09
CA THR A 95 13.42 24.24 -17.90
C THR A 95 13.34 22.84 -17.31
N ARG A 96 12.29 22.08 -17.59
CA ARG A 96 12.09 20.72 -17.09
C ARG A 96 12.19 19.67 -18.19
N LYS A 97 12.86 18.54 -17.87
CA LYS A 97 12.95 17.40 -18.82
C LYS A 97 11.57 16.74 -18.93
N THR A 98 11.04 16.65 -20.13
CA THR A 98 9.71 16.08 -20.47
C THR A 98 9.52 14.66 -19.89
N GLY A 99 10.56 13.81 -19.91
CA GLY A 99 10.50 12.47 -19.32
C GLY A 99 10.30 12.47 -17.79
N GLY A 100 10.67 13.55 -17.10
CA GLY A 100 10.41 13.73 -15.66
C GLY A 100 8.93 13.96 -15.39
N LEU A 101 8.25 14.78 -16.20
CA LEU A 101 6.82 15.09 -16.04
C LEU A 101 5.93 13.85 -16.24
N SER A 102 6.22 13.05 -17.29
CA SER A 102 5.50 11.79 -17.52
C SER A 102 5.61 10.83 -16.32
N ARG A 103 6.79 10.72 -15.72
CA ARG A 103 6.99 9.89 -14.53
C ARG A 103 6.26 10.42 -13.31
N ILE A 104 6.14 11.73 -13.12
CA ILE A 104 5.38 12.34 -12.03
C ILE A 104 3.90 11.95 -12.13
N ILE A 105 3.31 12.07 -13.34
CA ILE A 105 1.91 11.65 -13.57
C ILE A 105 1.75 10.16 -13.24
N GLU A 106 2.58 9.31 -13.84
CA GLU A 106 2.47 7.86 -13.69
C GLU A 106 2.58 7.44 -12.23
N ARG A 107 3.59 7.95 -11.49
CA ARG A 107 3.80 7.64 -10.08
C ARG A 107 2.70 8.21 -9.20
N GLY A 108 2.29 9.45 -9.43
CA GLY A 108 1.22 10.10 -8.68
C GLY A 108 -0.10 9.37 -8.81
N VAL A 109 -0.50 8.98 -10.03
CA VAL A 109 -1.71 8.20 -10.28
C VAL A 109 -1.63 6.82 -9.62
N LYS A 110 -0.49 6.12 -9.72
CA LYS A 110 -0.26 4.85 -9.02
C LYS A 110 -0.30 5.01 -7.49
N GLY A 111 0.24 6.12 -6.98
CA GLY A 111 0.16 6.45 -5.54
C GLY A 111 -1.28 6.61 -5.07
N VAL A 112 -2.11 7.35 -5.83
CA VAL A 112 -3.55 7.50 -5.53
C VAL A 112 -4.26 6.15 -5.60
N GLU A 113 -4.00 5.34 -6.63
CA GLU A 113 -4.57 3.99 -6.75
C GLU A 113 -4.26 3.13 -5.53
N PHE A 114 -2.98 3.11 -5.14
CA PHE A 114 -2.53 2.36 -3.98
C PHE A 114 -3.23 2.81 -2.70
N LEU A 115 -3.26 4.11 -2.42
CA LEU A 115 -3.90 4.64 -1.21
C LEU A 115 -5.41 4.36 -1.18
N LEU A 116 -6.12 4.60 -2.30
CA LEU A 116 -7.55 4.31 -2.37
C LEU A 116 -7.84 2.83 -2.13
N ARG A 117 -7.10 1.94 -2.80
CA ARG A 117 -7.25 0.50 -2.64
C ARG A 117 -6.93 0.07 -1.21
N TYR A 118 -5.86 0.60 -0.65
CA TYR A 118 -5.34 0.15 0.64
C TYR A 118 -6.16 0.68 1.83
N LEU A 119 -6.49 1.98 1.85
CA LEU A 119 -7.29 2.56 2.93
C LEU A 119 -8.70 1.98 2.96
N VAL A 120 -9.34 1.85 1.78
CA VAL A 120 -10.73 1.40 1.69
C VAL A 120 -10.86 -0.12 1.85
N PHE A 121 -9.87 -0.93 1.38
CA PHE A 121 -10.03 -2.39 1.32
C PHE A 121 -9.12 -3.20 2.25
N SER A 122 -8.12 -2.57 2.85
CA SER A 122 -7.25 -3.27 3.79
C SER A 122 -7.34 -2.66 5.19
N THR A 123 -7.02 -1.37 5.34
CA THR A 123 -6.96 -0.75 6.67
C THR A 123 -8.34 -0.55 7.29
N GLY A 124 -9.28 0.01 6.54
CA GLY A 124 -10.64 0.21 7.04
C GLY A 124 -11.34 -1.10 7.45
N PRO A 125 -11.37 -2.12 6.55
CA PRO A 125 -11.90 -3.43 6.89
C PRO A 125 -11.20 -4.14 8.03
N LEU A 126 -9.87 -3.98 8.18
CA LEU A 126 -9.12 -4.55 9.30
C LEU A 126 -9.58 -3.97 10.64
N VAL A 127 -9.70 -2.65 10.73
CA VAL A 127 -10.18 -2.00 11.97
C VAL A 127 -11.60 -2.46 12.30
N LEU A 128 -12.49 -2.50 11.30
CA LEU A 128 -13.85 -3.00 11.47
C LEU A 128 -13.85 -4.47 11.95
N GLU A 129 -13.02 -5.32 11.34
CA GLU A 129 -12.89 -6.72 11.70
C GLU A 129 -12.42 -6.92 13.15
N LEU A 130 -11.41 -6.16 13.59
CA LEU A 130 -10.92 -6.19 14.96
C LEU A 130 -12.00 -5.79 15.97
N VAL A 131 -12.76 -4.73 15.67
CA VAL A 131 -13.88 -4.29 16.53
C VAL A 131 -14.97 -5.36 16.60
N LEU A 132 -15.35 -5.92 15.43
CA LEU A 132 -16.39 -6.93 15.38
C LEU A 132 -15.97 -8.25 16.04
N ILE A 133 -14.71 -8.69 15.88
CA ILE A 133 -14.18 -9.88 16.58
C ILE A 133 -14.15 -9.64 18.08
N GLY A 134 -13.67 -8.47 18.53
CA GLY A 134 -13.70 -8.12 19.96
C GLY A 134 -15.11 -8.12 20.54
N ALA A 135 -16.07 -7.57 19.81
CA ALA A 135 -17.48 -7.58 20.19
C ALA A 135 -18.06 -9.01 20.21
N ALA A 136 -17.75 -9.84 19.24
CA ALA A 136 -18.22 -11.23 19.15
C ALA A 136 -17.66 -12.09 20.31
N ILE A 137 -16.36 -11.94 20.61
CA ILE A 137 -15.72 -12.63 21.73
C ILE A 137 -16.34 -12.17 23.05
N PHE A 138 -16.50 -10.87 23.26
CA PHE A 138 -17.13 -10.35 24.48
C PHE A 138 -18.58 -10.81 24.63
N TRP A 139 -19.34 -10.76 23.54
CA TRP A 139 -20.74 -11.21 23.55
C TRP A 139 -20.88 -12.69 23.89
N LYS A 140 -19.99 -13.54 23.36
CA LYS A 140 -20.08 -15.00 23.54
C LYS A 140 -19.49 -15.48 24.87
N LEU A 141 -18.32 -14.93 25.26
CA LEU A 141 -17.58 -15.39 26.45
C LEU A 141 -17.91 -14.58 27.72
N GLN A 142 -18.56 -13.41 27.58
CA GLN A 142 -18.95 -12.52 28.68
C GLN A 142 -17.77 -12.09 29.60
N ASP A 143 -16.51 -12.17 29.08
CA ASP A 143 -15.31 -11.90 29.84
C ASP A 143 -14.37 -10.98 29.04
N TRP A 144 -14.06 -9.81 29.63
CA TRP A 144 -13.20 -8.79 29.01
C TRP A 144 -11.72 -9.20 28.93
N ARG A 145 -11.28 -10.19 29.72
CA ARG A 145 -9.88 -10.65 29.74
C ARG A 145 -9.44 -11.16 28.38
N TYR A 146 -10.28 -11.86 27.64
CA TYR A 146 -10.00 -12.32 26.28
C TYR A 146 -9.73 -11.17 25.34
N VAL A 147 -10.60 -10.17 25.32
CA VAL A 147 -10.47 -8.98 24.50
C VAL A 147 -9.21 -8.19 24.88
N GLY A 148 -8.93 -8.09 26.19
CA GLY A 148 -7.74 -7.42 26.71
C GLY A 148 -6.44 -8.06 26.24
N ILE A 149 -6.32 -9.39 26.30
CA ILE A 149 -5.14 -10.12 25.82
C ILE A 149 -4.96 -9.94 24.30
N ILE A 150 -6.04 -10.03 23.52
CA ILE A 150 -5.99 -9.84 22.07
C ILE A 150 -5.52 -8.43 21.74
N LEU A 151 -6.12 -7.40 22.34
CA LEU A 151 -5.72 -6.01 22.11
C LEU A 151 -4.28 -5.74 22.54
N ALA A 152 -3.85 -6.28 23.68
CA ALA A 152 -2.46 -6.18 24.13
C ALA A 152 -1.50 -6.85 23.14
N THR A 153 -1.84 -8.04 22.66
CA THR A 153 -1.04 -8.76 21.64
C THR A 153 -0.92 -7.94 20.36
N ILE A 154 -2.03 -7.38 19.87
CA ILE A 154 -2.04 -6.53 18.67
C ILE A 154 -1.20 -5.28 18.91
N ALA A 155 -1.35 -4.60 20.04
CA ALA A 155 -0.60 -3.38 20.34
C ALA A 155 0.92 -3.63 20.37
N VAL A 156 1.35 -4.70 21.06
CA VAL A 156 2.77 -5.10 21.14
C VAL A 156 3.28 -5.51 19.75
N TYR A 157 2.50 -6.26 18.98
CA TYR A 157 2.85 -6.66 17.61
C TYR A 157 3.04 -5.45 16.69
N VAL A 158 2.12 -4.50 16.72
CA VAL A 158 2.18 -3.29 15.90
C VAL A 158 3.39 -2.45 16.30
N TRP A 159 3.59 -2.22 17.60
CA TRP A 159 4.75 -1.50 18.09
C TRP A 159 6.07 -2.15 17.66
N PHE A 160 6.22 -3.46 17.86
CA PHE A 160 7.41 -4.21 17.44
C PHE A 160 7.63 -4.11 15.93
N THR A 161 6.57 -4.30 15.15
CA THR A 161 6.64 -4.22 13.68
C THR A 161 7.15 -2.85 13.21
N PHE A 162 6.64 -1.76 13.76
CA PHE A 162 7.09 -0.42 13.39
C PHE A 162 8.52 -0.15 13.84
N ALA A 163 8.87 -0.47 15.08
CA ALA A 163 10.20 -0.24 15.63
C ALA A 163 11.29 -0.97 14.80
N ILE A 164 11.05 -2.25 14.49
CA ILE A 164 12.01 -3.04 13.69
C ILE A 164 12.00 -2.60 12.23
N THR A 165 10.86 -2.23 11.66
CA THR A 165 10.79 -1.75 10.27
C THR A 165 11.59 -0.45 10.09
N GLU A 166 11.52 0.49 11.01
CA GLU A 166 12.34 1.72 10.94
C GLU A 166 13.84 1.44 11.01
N TRP A 167 14.24 0.54 11.91
CA TRP A 167 15.65 0.09 11.96
C TRP A 167 16.08 -0.55 10.63
N ARG A 168 15.26 -1.40 10.03
CA ARG A 168 15.50 -2.06 8.75
C ARG A 168 15.62 -1.09 7.57
N VAL A 169 14.87 0.01 7.59
CA VAL A 169 14.97 1.06 6.54
C VAL A 169 16.40 1.59 6.43
N LYS A 170 17.10 1.79 7.56
CA LYS A 170 18.49 2.25 7.57
C LYS A 170 19.44 1.21 6.95
N LEU A 171 19.24 -0.06 7.25
CA LEU A 171 20.03 -1.16 6.66
C LEU A 171 19.82 -1.27 5.15
N ARG A 172 18.57 -1.17 4.71
CA ARG A 172 18.20 -1.21 3.29
C ARG A 172 18.76 -0.03 2.51
N ARG A 173 18.76 1.16 3.12
CA ARG A 173 19.39 2.33 2.52
C ARG A 173 20.88 2.10 2.27
N LYS A 174 21.60 1.57 3.25
CA LYS A 174 23.02 1.23 3.11
C LYS A 174 23.25 0.17 2.02
N MET A 175 22.40 -0.84 1.93
CA MET A 175 22.45 -1.84 0.86
C MET A 175 22.27 -1.19 -0.52
N ASN A 176 21.30 -0.28 -0.68
CA ASN A 176 21.06 0.41 -1.94
C ASN A 176 22.24 1.36 -2.32
N GLU A 177 22.89 1.99 -1.34
CA GLU A 177 24.10 2.80 -1.57
C GLU A 177 25.26 1.94 -2.11
N GLN A 178 25.47 0.74 -1.54
CA GLN A 178 26.49 -0.22 -2.03
C GLN A 178 26.14 -0.79 -3.41
N ASP A 179 24.87 -1.08 -3.68
CA ASP A 179 24.38 -1.51 -4.99
C ASP A 179 24.66 -0.44 -6.07
N THR A 180 24.37 0.81 -5.74
CA THR A 180 24.65 1.94 -6.64
C THR A 180 26.15 2.09 -6.92
N ASP A 181 27.02 1.99 -5.92
CA ASP A 181 28.48 2.06 -6.07
C ASP A 181 29.00 0.92 -6.97
N ALA A 182 28.54 -0.31 -6.72
CA ALA A 182 28.94 -1.47 -7.53
C ALA A 182 28.47 -1.31 -9.00
N ASN A 183 27.22 -0.91 -9.22
CA ASN A 183 26.68 -0.68 -10.55
C ASN A 183 27.42 0.46 -11.28
N GLN A 184 27.78 1.54 -10.59
CA GLN A 184 28.54 2.65 -11.18
C GLN A 184 29.92 2.18 -11.64
N LYS A 185 30.65 1.39 -10.81
CA LYS A 185 31.95 0.83 -11.17
C LYS A 185 31.86 -0.09 -12.40
N ALA A 186 30.79 -0.91 -12.46
CA ALA A 186 30.56 -1.76 -13.64
C ALA A 186 30.32 -0.93 -14.91
N ILE A 187 29.44 0.08 -14.83
CA ILE A 187 29.13 0.97 -15.96
C ILE A 187 30.37 1.73 -16.42
N ASP A 188 31.15 2.30 -15.48
CA ASP A 188 32.37 3.04 -15.78
C ASP A 188 33.40 2.16 -16.51
N SER A 189 33.60 0.92 -16.05
CA SER A 189 34.50 -0.04 -16.69
C SER A 189 34.03 -0.44 -18.09
N LEU A 190 32.72 -0.64 -18.28
CA LEU A 190 32.13 -1.02 -19.57
C LEU A 190 32.13 0.15 -20.56
N LEU A 191 31.87 1.39 -20.12
CA LEU A 191 31.94 2.58 -20.97
C LEU A 191 33.38 2.86 -21.44
N ASN A 192 34.38 2.55 -20.61
CA ASN A 192 35.79 2.73 -20.91
C ASN A 192 36.49 1.42 -21.34
N PHE A 193 35.73 0.48 -21.94
CA PHE A 193 36.23 -0.86 -22.28
C PHE A 193 37.48 -0.84 -23.15
N GLU A 194 37.60 0.13 -24.07
CA GLU A 194 38.78 0.30 -24.94
C GLU A 194 40.02 0.56 -24.10
N THR A 195 39.95 1.48 -23.13
CA THR A 195 41.05 1.81 -22.23
C THR A 195 41.45 0.59 -21.41
N VAL A 196 40.44 -0.15 -20.86
CA VAL A 196 40.69 -1.40 -20.11
C VAL A 196 41.41 -2.43 -20.98
N LYS A 197 41.06 -2.56 -22.25
CA LYS A 197 41.68 -3.47 -23.21
C LYS A 197 43.09 -3.02 -23.60
N TYR A 198 43.30 -1.75 -23.92
CA TYR A 198 44.60 -1.22 -24.31
C TYR A 198 45.64 -1.36 -23.24
N PHE A 199 45.29 -1.21 -21.97
CA PHE A 199 46.20 -1.34 -20.84
C PHE A 199 46.22 -2.73 -20.21
N GLY A 200 45.50 -3.72 -20.76
CA GLY A 200 45.41 -5.06 -20.20
C GLY A 200 44.86 -5.10 -18.77
N ALA A 201 44.02 -4.13 -18.41
CA ALA A 201 43.57 -3.88 -17.03
C ALA A 201 42.33 -4.68 -16.61
N ALA A 202 41.88 -5.66 -17.40
CA ALA A 202 40.67 -6.43 -17.15
C ALA A 202 40.66 -7.10 -15.76
N GLY A 203 41.78 -7.67 -15.33
CA GLY A 203 41.88 -8.29 -13.99
C GLY A 203 41.77 -7.28 -12.85
N ARG A 204 42.30 -6.06 -13.02
CA ARG A 204 42.18 -4.99 -12.02
C ARG A 204 40.76 -4.49 -11.90
N GLU A 205 40.08 -4.30 -13.03
CA GLU A 205 38.66 -3.86 -13.04
C GLU A 205 37.75 -4.95 -12.48
N ALA A 206 38.00 -6.24 -12.74
CA ALA A 206 37.29 -7.34 -12.12
C ALA A 206 37.47 -7.35 -10.59
N ALA A 207 38.69 -7.19 -10.09
CA ALA A 207 38.96 -7.12 -8.64
C ALA A 207 38.28 -5.89 -8.00
N ARG A 208 38.28 -4.73 -8.66
CA ARG A 208 37.61 -3.51 -8.19
C ARG A 208 36.10 -3.68 -8.10
N TYR A 209 35.50 -4.38 -9.06
CA TYR A 209 34.08 -4.70 -9.07
C TYR A 209 33.74 -5.73 -7.99
N ASP A 210 34.55 -6.78 -7.83
CA ASP A 210 34.37 -7.80 -6.81
C ASP A 210 34.43 -7.22 -5.39
N GLU A 211 35.34 -6.30 -5.11
CA GLU A 211 35.42 -5.59 -3.83
C GLU A 211 34.11 -4.78 -3.56
N ALA A 212 33.56 -4.11 -4.57
CA ALA A 212 32.29 -3.39 -4.43
C ALA A 212 31.12 -4.35 -4.20
N MET A 213 31.09 -5.49 -4.93
CA MET A 213 30.09 -6.53 -4.75
C MET A 213 30.16 -7.21 -3.39
N ALA A 214 31.35 -7.42 -2.83
CA ALA A 214 31.53 -7.91 -1.46
C ALA A 214 30.93 -6.92 -0.43
N GLY A 215 31.08 -5.60 -0.65
CA GLY A 215 30.42 -4.58 0.14
C GLY A 215 28.89 -4.66 0.08
N TYR A 216 28.36 -4.83 -1.13
CA TYR A 216 26.93 -5.06 -1.35
C TYR A 216 26.43 -6.35 -0.69
N GLU A 217 27.14 -7.47 -0.86
CA GLU A 217 26.81 -8.76 -0.24
C GLU A 217 26.69 -8.62 1.28
N ALA A 218 27.69 -8.03 1.94
CA ALA A 218 27.67 -7.83 3.39
C ALA A 218 26.46 -7.00 3.86
N ALA A 219 26.06 -5.96 3.09
CA ALA A 219 24.90 -5.15 3.39
C ALA A 219 23.59 -5.89 3.11
N ALA A 220 23.51 -6.66 2.04
CA ALA A 220 22.36 -7.48 1.66
C ALA A 220 22.11 -8.60 2.69
N LEU A 221 23.15 -9.28 3.17
CA LEU A 221 23.04 -10.28 4.23
C LEU A 221 22.48 -9.67 5.53
N LYS A 222 22.97 -8.49 5.95
CA LYS A 222 22.42 -7.78 7.13
C LYS A 222 20.95 -7.43 6.95
N THR A 223 20.56 -7.02 5.75
CA THR A 223 19.17 -6.71 5.40
C THR A 223 18.29 -7.97 5.45
N SER A 224 18.79 -9.10 4.96
CA SER A 224 18.11 -10.41 4.99
C SER A 224 17.95 -10.94 6.43
N TYR A 225 19.00 -10.88 7.23
CA TYR A 225 18.93 -11.29 8.64
C TYR A 225 17.95 -10.40 9.44
N SER A 226 17.91 -9.10 9.16
CA SER A 226 16.96 -8.21 9.80
C SER A 226 15.49 -8.53 9.42
N LEU A 227 15.25 -9.04 8.21
CA LEU A 227 13.93 -9.54 7.80
C LEU A 227 13.56 -10.82 8.53
N ALA A 228 14.49 -11.76 8.61
CA ALA A 228 14.30 -13.00 9.35
C ALA A 228 13.98 -12.71 10.84
N PHE A 229 14.71 -11.76 11.45
CA PHE A 229 14.46 -11.33 12.83
C PHE A 229 13.05 -10.70 13.00
N LEU A 230 12.63 -9.85 12.07
CA LEU A 230 11.28 -9.29 12.08
C LEU A 230 10.22 -10.39 12.02
N ASN A 231 10.32 -11.28 11.03
CA ASN A 231 9.34 -12.35 10.81
C ASN A 231 9.28 -13.32 12.00
N PHE A 232 10.44 -13.70 12.55
CA PHE A 232 10.51 -14.56 13.72
C PHE A 232 9.89 -13.89 14.96
N GLY A 233 10.25 -12.63 15.23
CA GLY A 233 9.70 -11.89 16.35
C GLY A 233 8.18 -11.71 16.24
N GLN A 234 7.67 -11.44 15.05
CA GLN A 234 6.23 -11.38 14.76
C GLN A 234 5.55 -12.73 15.04
N ALA A 235 6.13 -13.83 14.59
CA ALA A 235 5.60 -15.17 14.84
C ALA A 235 5.56 -15.50 16.33
N VAL A 236 6.63 -15.17 17.07
CA VAL A 236 6.69 -15.37 18.54
C VAL A 236 5.61 -14.56 19.24
N LEU A 237 5.44 -13.28 18.92
CA LEU A 237 4.45 -12.41 19.56
C LEU A 237 3.01 -12.90 19.32
N ILE A 238 2.68 -13.26 18.08
CA ILE A 238 1.34 -13.79 17.77
C ILE A 238 1.10 -15.12 18.43
N THR A 239 2.08 -16.03 18.39
CA THR A 239 1.94 -17.35 19.03
C THR A 239 1.82 -17.22 20.53
N ALA A 240 2.58 -16.33 21.17
CA ALA A 240 2.47 -16.07 22.62
C ALA A 240 1.06 -15.53 22.97
N GLY A 241 0.53 -14.60 22.20
CA GLY A 241 -0.84 -14.11 22.37
C GLY A 241 -1.89 -15.21 22.17
N LEU A 242 -1.75 -16.02 21.12
CA LEU A 242 -2.62 -17.17 20.87
C LEU A 242 -2.58 -18.16 22.06
N VAL A 243 -1.40 -18.54 22.50
CA VAL A 243 -1.24 -19.47 23.64
C VAL A 243 -1.85 -18.89 24.91
N ALA A 244 -1.64 -17.60 25.19
CA ALA A 244 -2.21 -16.95 26.38
C ALA A 244 -3.75 -16.97 26.37
N VAL A 245 -4.37 -16.64 25.25
CA VAL A 245 -5.84 -16.68 25.11
C VAL A 245 -6.36 -18.10 25.16
N MET A 246 -5.69 -19.06 24.52
CA MET A 246 -6.08 -20.47 24.53
C MET A 246 -5.92 -21.12 25.91
N LEU A 247 -4.88 -20.78 26.68
CA LEU A 247 -4.72 -21.23 28.05
C LEU A 247 -5.87 -20.72 28.94
N LEU A 248 -6.23 -19.44 28.77
CA LEU A 248 -7.38 -18.89 29.52
C LEU A 248 -8.67 -19.61 29.14
N ALA A 249 -8.90 -19.88 27.86
CA ALA A 249 -10.06 -20.62 27.37
C ALA A 249 -10.07 -22.08 27.89
N ALA A 250 -8.92 -22.76 27.88
CA ALA A 250 -8.79 -24.12 28.40
C ALA A 250 -9.12 -24.21 29.89
N ILE A 251 -8.67 -23.23 30.68
CA ILE A 251 -9.03 -23.14 32.12
C ILE A 251 -10.54 -22.94 32.27
N GLY A 252 -11.15 -22.06 31.47
CA GLY A 252 -12.60 -21.84 31.47
C GLY A 252 -13.40 -23.09 31.12
N VAL A 253 -12.94 -23.90 30.16
CA VAL A 253 -13.55 -25.17 29.78
C VAL A 253 -13.42 -26.19 30.94
N GLN A 254 -12.24 -26.29 31.57
CA GLN A 254 -12.05 -27.19 32.74
C GLN A 254 -12.90 -26.76 33.95
N ALA A 255 -13.16 -25.46 34.11
CA ALA A 255 -14.04 -24.95 35.15
C ALA A 255 -15.54 -25.14 34.85
N GLY A 256 -15.89 -25.56 33.62
CA GLY A 256 -17.28 -25.70 33.17
C GLY A 256 -17.95 -24.34 32.83
N GLU A 257 -17.16 -23.26 32.71
CA GLU A 257 -17.65 -21.92 32.35
C GLU A 257 -17.77 -21.74 30.84
N LEU A 258 -16.99 -22.48 30.07
CA LEU A 258 -16.92 -22.40 28.60
C LEU A 258 -17.12 -23.79 27.99
N THR A 259 -17.54 -23.80 26.70
CA THR A 259 -17.67 -25.01 25.90
C THR A 259 -16.37 -25.33 25.12
N VAL A 260 -16.28 -26.55 24.59
CA VAL A 260 -15.18 -26.91 23.65
C VAL A 260 -15.26 -26.10 22.39
N GLY A 261 -16.47 -25.76 21.91
CA GLY A 261 -16.67 -24.86 20.78
C GLY A 261 -16.16 -23.45 21.03
N ASP A 262 -16.30 -22.93 22.27
CA ASP A 262 -15.75 -21.62 22.64
C ASP A 262 -14.22 -21.58 22.56
N PHE A 263 -13.54 -22.66 22.95
CA PHE A 263 -12.09 -22.82 22.76
C PHE A 263 -11.70 -22.78 21.28
N VAL A 264 -12.44 -23.48 20.42
CA VAL A 264 -12.22 -23.48 18.97
C VAL A 264 -12.51 -22.11 18.35
N LEU A 265 -13.55 -21.42 18.83
CA LEU A 265 -13.90 -20.05 18.40
C LEU A 265 -12.75 -19.07 18.60
N VAL A 266 -12.19 -19.07 19.81
CA VAL A 266 -11.06 -18.18 20.18
C VAL A 266 -9.85 -18.44 19.28
N ASN A 267 -9.52 -19.72 19.06
CA ASN A 267 -8.44 -20.10 18.16
C ASN A 267 -8.68 -19.60 16.72
N ALA A 268 -9.88 -19.82 16.19
CA ALA A 268 -10.24 -19.42 14.84
C ALA A 268 -10.15 -17.89 14.65
N TYR A 269 -10.63 -17.10 15.60
CA TYR A 269 -10.51 -15.65 15.55
C TYR A 269 -9.06 -15.16 15.65
N MET A 270 -8.22 -15.77 16.48
CA MET A 270 -6.81 -15.42 16.57
C MET A 270 -6.07 -15.67 15.25
N ILE A 271 -6.35 -16.80 14.56
CA ILE A 271 -5.80 -17.09 13.24
C ILE A 271 -6.30 -16.07 12.21
N GLN A 272 -7.58 -15.72 12.26
CA GLN A 272 -8.18 -14.75 11.34
C GLN A 272 -7.54 -13.36 11.45
N ILE A 273 -7.20 -12.89 12.65
CA ILE A 273 -6.53 -11.60 12.89
C ILE A 273 -5.08 -11.63 12.40
N THR A 274 -4.41 -12.78 12.46
CA THR A 274 -2.97 -12.89 12.17
C THR A 274 -2.63 -12.53 10.72
N MET A 275 -3.43 -12.97 9.75
CA MET A 275 -3.14 -12.75 8.33
C MET A 275 -3.03 -11.27 7.94
N PRO A 276 -3.99 -10.39 8.26
CA PRO A 276 -3.89 -8.98 7.93
C PRO A 276 -2.78 -8.25 8.70
N LEU A 277 -2.46 -8.68 9.93
CA LEU A 277 -1.38 -8.09 10.72
C LEU A 277 0.00 -8.28 10.07
N ASN A 278 0.26 -9.42 9.44
CA ASN A 278 1.52 -9.73 8.78
C ASN A 278 1.87 -8.75 7.64
N PHE A 279 0.88 -8.10 7.04
CA PHE A 279 1.08 -7.14 5.94
C PHE A 279 1.36 -5.71 6.41
N LEU A 280 1.13 -5.36 7.68
CA LEU A 280 1.22 -3.98 8.18
C LEU A 280 2.59 -3.32 7.92
N GLY A 281 3.69 -4.04 8.09
CA GLY A 281 5.03 -3.49 7.86
C GLY A 281 5.31 -3.12 6.40
N THR A 282 4.79 -3.89 5.45
CA THR A 282 4.92 -3.61 4.01
C THR A 282 4.08 -2.40 3.64
N VAL A 283 2.86 -2.36 4.14
CA VAL A 283 1.88 -1.31 3.91
C VAL A 283 2.36 0.06 4.33
N TYR A 284 2.95 0.17 5.49
CA TYR A 284 3.47 1.44 6.01
C TYR A 284 4.47 2.09 5.03
N ARG A 285 5.37 1.28 4.44
CA ARG A 285 6.34 1.79 3.45
C ARG A 285 5.67 2.23 2.16
N GLU A 286 4.75 1.42 1.66
CA GLU A 286 4.03 1.72 0.42
C GLU A 286 3.14 2.97 0.56
N ILE A 287 2.48 3.15 1.72
CA ILE A 287 1.74 4.38 2.03
C ILE A 287 2.67 5.60 2.02
N ARG A 288 3.83 5.51 2.67
CA ARG A 288 4.80 6.61 2.67
C ARG A 288 5.27 6.96 1.26
N GLN A 289 5.60 5.96 0.44
CA GLN A 289 6.01 6.17 -0.94
C GLN A 289 4.87 6.78 -1.77
N ALA A 290 3.67 6.25 -1.65
CA ALA A 290 2.50 6.76 -2.35
C ALA A 290 2.20 8.24 -1.99
N LEU A 291 2.33 8.61 -0.71
CA LEU A 291 2.17 10.00 -0.28
C LEU A 291 3.22 10.94 -0.89
N VAL A 292 4.48 10.49 -1.02
CA VAL A 292 5.53 11.28 -1.67
C VAL A 292 5.24 11.45 -3.17
N ASP A 293 4.87 10.37 -3.85
CA ASP A 293 4.56 10.39 -5.29
C ASP A 293 3.32 11.25 -5.59
N MET A 294 2.31 11.16 -4.74
CA MET A 294 1.12 12.02 -4.81
C MET A 294 1.46 13.50 -4.59
N ARG A 295 2.29 13.79 -3.59
CA ARG A 295 2.69 15.17 -3.30
C ARG A 295 3.34 15.82 -4.51
N GLN A 296 4.27 15.13 -5.17
CA GLN A 296 4.90 15.63 -6.39
C GLN A 296 3.89 15.94 -7.51
N MET A 297 2.87 15.11 -7.64
CA MET A 297 1.80 15.33 -8.64
C MET A 297 0.87 16.49 -8.25
N PHE A 298 0.52 16.62 -6.97
CA PHE A 298 -0.30 17.74 -6.50
C PHE A 298 0.46 19.07 -6.53
N ASP A 299 1.74 19.09 -6.16
CA ASP A 299 2.61 20.27 -6.31
C ASP A 299 2.65 20.73 -7.77
N LEU A 300 2.60 19.78 -8.73
CA LEU A 300 2.51 20.10 -10.16
C LEU A 300 1.14 20.69 -10.54
N LEU A 301 0.06 20.18 -9.96
CA LEU A 301 -1.30 20.71 -10.21
C LEU A 301 -1.52 22.09 -9.59
N ASP A 302 -0.79 22.42 -8.53
CA ASP A 302 -0.85 23.72 -7.85
C ASP A 302 0.01 24.80 -8.57
N GLU A 303 0.84 24.42 -9.54
CA GLU A 303 1.64 25.37 -10.34
C GLU A 303 0.73 26.26 -11.20
N PRO A 304 0.72 27.58 -11.00
CA PRO A 304 -0.20 28.44 -11.73
C PRO A 304 0.25 28.65 -13.20
N PRO A 305 -0.66 28.64 -14.17
CA PRO A 305 -0.35 29.08 -15.53
C PRO A 305 0.09 30.55 -15.53
N GLU A 306 1.21 30.87 -16.18
CA GLU A 306 1.73 32.25 -16.27
C GLU A 306 0.74 33.18 -17.01
N VAL A 307 0.06 32.66 -18.03
CA VAL A 307 -0.93 33.43 -18.81
C VAL A 307 -2.33 32.92 -18.47
N GLN A 308 -3.13 33.79 -17.88
CA GLN A 308 -4.50 33.49 -17.51
C GLN A 308 -5.45 34.52 -18.13
N ASP A 309 -6.61 34.07 -18.56
CA ASP A 309 -7.66 34.99 -18.99
C ASP A 309 -8.14 35.85 -17.82
N SER A 310 -8.37 37.16 -18.04
CA SER A 310 -8.98 38.00 -17.03
C SER A 310 -10.40 37.53 -16.74
N ARG A 311 -10.89 37.75 -15.49
CA ARG A 311 -12.23 37.31 -15.08
C ARG A 311 -13.36 37.85 -15.98
N ASN A 312 -13.12 38.97 -16.69
CA ASN A 312 -14.07 39.64 -17.56
C ASN A 312 -13.55 39.67 -19.01
N ALA A 313 -12.72 38.72 -19.43
CA ALA A 313 -12.24 38.67 -20.80
C ALA A 313 -13.42 38.53 -21.79
N SER A 314 -13.51 39.47 -22.72
CA SER A 314 -14.48 39.40 -23.81
C SER A 314 -13.99 38.46 -24.89
N GLN A 315 -14.92 37.82 -25.59
CA GLN A 315 -14.55 36.95 -26.72
C GLN A 315 -13.89 37.79 -27.82
N LEU A 316 -12.68 37.39 -28.25
CA LEU A 316 -11.97 38.04 -29.35
C LEU A 316 -12.78 37.96 -30.66
N ARG A 317 -13.08 39.11 -31.25
CA ARG A 317 -13.73 39.22 -32.56
C ARG A 317 -12.74 39.77 -33.54
N ILE A 318 -12.24 38.94 -34.44
CA ILE A 318 -11.31 39.34 -35.50
C ILE A 318 -12.11 39.88 -36.68
N ALA A 319 -11.99 41.19 -36.95
CA ALA A 319 -12.62 41.85 -38.10
C ALA A 319 -11.76 41.81 -39.36
N LYS A 320 -10.42 41.92 -39.18
CA LYS A 320 -9.41 41.82 -40.25
C LYS A 320 -8.23 41.05 -39.69
N GLY A 321 -7.61 40.19 -40.49
CA GLY A 321 -6.53 39.29 -40.05
C GLY A 321 -5.15 39.95 -39.91
N ARG A 322 -5.06 41.27 -39.68
CA ARG A 322 -3.81 42.02 -39.55
C ARG A 322 -3.18 41.79 -38.17
N VAL A 323 -1.88 41.48 -38.15
CA VAL A 323 -1.07 41.36 -36.94
C VAL A 323 0.05 42.39 -36.97
N GLN A 324 0.12 43.25 -35.95
CA GLN A 324 1.14 44.30 -35.88
C GLN A 324 1.93 44.14 -34.57
N PHE A 325 3.26 44.10 -34.70
CA PHE A 325 4.21 44.19 -33.61
C PHE A 325 4.76 45.59 -33.58
N GLU A 326 4.78 46.24 -32.42
CA GLU A 326 5.31 47.59 -32.25
C GLU A 326 6.33 47.54 -31.09
N ALA A 327 7.62 47.72 -31.43
CA ALA A 327 8.72 47.75 -30.44
C ALA A 327 8.67 46.60 -29.42
N VAL A 328 8.38 45.37 -29.89
CA VAL A 328 8.17 44.21 -29.00
C VAL A 328 9.52 43.64 -28.57
N SER A 329 9.75 43.61 -27.28
CA SER A 329 10.85 42.89 -26.64
C SER A 329 10.32 41.71 -25.86
N PHE A 330 10.93 40.53 -26.03
CA PHE A 330 10.49 39.29 -25.38
C PHE A 330 11.66 38.43 -24.92
N SER A 331 11.54 37.86 -23.72
CA SER A 331 12.47 36.84 -23.20
C SER A 331 11.73 35.79 -22.42
N TYR A 332 12.15 34.52 -22.51
CA TYR A 332 11.70 33.46 -21.61
C TYR A 332 12.40 33.52 -20.24
N ASP A 333 13.65 34.04 -20.25
CA ASP A 333 14.44 34.26 -19.05
C ASP A 333 14.99 35.69 -19.10
N SER A 334 15.01 36.40 -17.98
CA SER A 334 15.50 37.78 -17.89
C SER A 334 16.94 37.95 -18.36
N GLU A 335 17.76 36.90 -18.27
CA GLU A 335 19.16 36.92 -18.67
C GLU A 335 19.37 36.63 -20.18
N ARG A 336 18.31 36.20 -20.93
CA ARG A 336 18.44 35.83 -22.36
C ARG A 336 17.31 36.43 -23.19
N PRO A 337 17.45 37.67 -23.64
CA PRO A 337 16.50 38.26 -24.57
C PRO A 337 16.46 37.48 -25.90
N ILE A 338 15.27 37.29 -26.45
CA ILE A 338 15.03 36.58 -27.73
C ILE A 338 14.59 37.55 -28.80
N LEU A 339 13.77 38.52 -28.43
CA LEU A 339 13.34 39.62 -29.30
C LEU A 339 13.72 40.92 -28.61
N GLU A 340 14.30 41.85 -29.33
CA GLU A 340 14.63 43.21 -28.88
C GLU A 340 14.13 44.21 -29.92
N ASP A 341 13.19 45.06 -29.49
CA ASP A 341 12.66 46.19 -30.27
C ASP A 341 12.17 45.79 -31.68
N VAL A 342 11.44 44.68 -31.77
CA VAL A 342 10.98 44.14 -33.05
C VAL A 342 9.66 44.78 -33.44
N SER A 343 9.64 45.41 -34.63
CA SER A 343 8.44 46.00 -35.24
C SER A 343 8.15 45.34 -36.59
N ILE A 344 6.97 44.68 -36.70
CA ILE A 344 6.54 43.96 -37.91
C ILE A 344 5.07 44.22 -38.15
N ASP A 345 4.69 44.47 -39.39
CA ASP A 345 3.29 44.56 -39.82
C ASP A 345 2.97 43.46 -40.81
N ILE A 346 2.01 42.63 -40.50
CA ILE A 346 1.52 41.51 -41.29
C ILE A 346 0.09 41.83 -41.70
N PRO A 347 -0.16 42.16 -42.98
CA PRO A 347 -1.47 42.61 -43.47
C PRO A 347 -2.55 41.52 -43.45
#